data_b4b9434df40dd51e720a4cc102cf625d
#
_entry.id   b4b9434df40dd51e720a4cc102cf625d
#
_cell.length_a   1.000
_cell.length_b   1.000
_cell.length_c   1.000
_cell.angle_alpha   90.00
_cell.angle_beta   90.00
_cell.angle_gamma   90.00
#
_symmetry.space_group_name_H-M   'P 1'
#
loop_
_entity.id
_entity.type
_entity.pdbx_description
1 polymer ?
#
loop_
_entity_poly.entity_id
_entity_poly.type
_entity_poly.pdbx_seq_one_letter_code
_entity_poly.pdbx_strand_id
1 'polypeptide(L)'
;KQEVQQADEEFTGGMVEGRNAVIEAFRSGKTVDKLFVLASSQDGPIRTIIREAKKHDTIINYVEKERLDELSTTGKHQGVIAQVASYSYAAVEDILARAEEKGEPPFILLLDGIEDPHNLGAIIRTANLAGAHGVIVPKHRAVGLTATVAKTSAGALNYTPVAKVTNLVQTMEMLKEKGIWFVCADMNGQRMYDLDLKGPIGLVIGN
;
A
#
# COMPACT_ATOMS: atom_id res chain seq x y z
N LYS A 1 -30.44 -28.63 13.26
CA LYS A 1 -30.16 -27.26 12.78
C LYS A 1 -28.86 -26.84 13.43
N GLN A 2 -27.76 -27.11 12.78
CA GLN A 2 -26.46 -26.57 13.14
C GLN A 2 -26.25 -25.30 12.30
N GLU A 3 -26.29 -24.15 12.94
CA GLU A 3 -25.88 -22.90 12.37
C GLU A 3 -24.36 -22.97 12.13
N VAL A 4 -23.99 -22.89 10.86
CA VAL A 4 -22.60 -22.72 10.46
C VAL A 4 -22.25 -21.26 10.82
N GLN A 5 -21.62 -21.07 11.95
CA GLN A 5 -20.88 -19.86 12.24
C GLN A 5 -19.66 -19.85 11.32
N GLN A 6 -19.75 -19.14 10.20
CA GLN A 6 -18.60 -18.66 9.48
C GLN A 6 -17.93 -17.63 10.39
N ALA A 7 -16.87 -18.06 11.06
CA ALA A 7 -15.94 -17.14 11.66
C ALA A 7 -15.31 -16.35 10.50
N ASP A 8 -15.62 -15.07 10.39
CA ASP A 8 -14.79 -14.11 9.69
C ASP A 8 -13.43 -14.15 10.39
N GLU A 9 -12.52 -15.00 9.91
CA GLU A 9 -11.11 -14.90 10.26
C GLU A 9 -10.65 -13.53 9.78
N GLU A 10 -10.45 -12.63 10.70
CA GLU A 10 -9.84 -11.33 10.51
C GLU A 10 -8.48 -11.55 9.84
N PHE A 11 -8.45 -11.44 8.52
CA PHE A 11 -7.27 -11.72 7.72
C PHE A 11 -6.24 -10.60 7.97
N THR A 12 -5.36 -10.83 8.91
CA THR A 12 -4.15 -10.04 9.07
C THR A 12 -3.22 -10.35 7.90
N GLY A 13 -3.18 -9.50 6.89
CA GLY A 13 -2.34 -9.66 5.69
C GLY A 13 -0.93 -10.17 6.00
N GLY A 14 -0.29 -10.78 5.03
CA GLY A 14 1.03 -11.39 5.23
C GLY A 14 1.52 -12.13 4.00
N MET A 15 2.44 -13.07 4.21
CA MET A 15 2.91 -13.95 3.16
C MET A 15 1.94 -15.13 3.00
N VAL A 16 1.43 -15.32 1.78
CA VAL A 16 0.58 -16.45 1.38
C VAL A 16 1.40 -17.35 0.49
N GLU A 17 1.54 -18.61 0.87
CA GLU A 17 2.43 -19.58 0.23
C GLU A 17 1.67 -20.68 -0.47
N GLY A 18 2.20 -21.11 -1.62
CA GLY A 18 1.66 -22.21 -2.40
C GLY A 18 0.59 -21.79 -3.41
N ARG A 19 0.49 -22.59 -4.46
CA ARG A 19 -0.29 -22.26 -5.68
C ARG A 19 -1.77 -22.01 -5.42
N ASN A 20 -2.40 -22.90 -4.65
CA ASN A 20 -3.84 -22.80 -4.37
C ASN A 20 -4.15 -21.57 -3.49
N ALA A 21 -3.37 -21.36 -2.44
CA ALA A 21 -3.57 -20.23 -1.55
C ALA A 21 -3.35 -18.89 -2.25
N VAL A 22 -2.32 -18.78 -3.11
CA VAL A 22 -2.05 -17.58 -3.89
C VAL A 22 -3.16 -17.28 -4.89
N ILE A 23 -3.68 -18.28 -5.60
CA ILE A 23 -4.78 -18.06 -6.56
C ILE A 23 -6.07 -17.67 -5.83
N GLU A 24 -6.30 -18.23 -4.65
CA GLU A 24 -7.44 -17.87 -3.82
C GLU A 24 -7.34 -16.45 -3.27
N ALA A 25 -6.14 -15.99 -2.92
CA ALA A 25 -5.92 -14.59 -2.52
C ALA A 25 -6.37 -13.61 -3.61
N PHE A 26 -6.07 -13.88 -4.89
CA PHE A 26 -6.57 -13.06 -6.00
C PHE A 26 -8.09 -13.16 -6.17
N ARG A 27 -8.68 -14.36 -6.07
CA ARG A 27 -10.11 -14.59 -6.24
C ARG A 27 -10.97 -13.98 -5.14
N SER A 28 -10.44 -13.94 -3.92
CA SER A 28 -11.13 -13.34 -2.77
C SER A 28 -11.09 -11.80 -2.75
N GLY A 29 -10.54 -11.18 -3.81
CA GLY A 29 -10.45 -9.71 -3.92
C GLY A 29 -9.41 -9.06 -3.00
N LYS A 30 -8.52 -9.85 -2.39
CA LYS A 30 -7.44 -9.33 -1.56
C LYS A 30 -6.40 -8.60 -2.41
N THR A 31 -5.87 -7.51 -1.88
CA THR A 31 -4.79 -6.78 -2.57
C THR A 31 -3.48 -7.52 -2.40
N VAL A 32 -2.95 -8.05 -3.50
CA VAL A 32 -1.62 -8.66 -3.56
C VAL A 32 -0.61 -7.60 -4.00
N ASP A 33 0.24 -7.16 -3.09
CA ASP A 33 1.24 -6.12 -3.36
C ASP A 33 2.38 -6.64 -4.24
N LYS A 34 2.90 -7.82 -3.89
CA LYS A 34 4.02 -8.46 -4.61
C LYS A 34 3.78 -9.94 -4.76
N LEU A 35 4.19 -10.48 -5.89
CA LEU A 35 4.23 -11.91 -6.17
C LEU A 35 5.68 -12.32 -6.40
N PHE A 36 6.14 -13.31 -5.67
CA PHE A 36 7.46 -13.94 -5.85
C PHE A 36 7.26 -15.28 -6.54
N VAL A 37 7.89 -15.47 -7.67
CA VAL A 37 7.75 -16.67 -8.52
C VAL A 37 9.13 -17.26 -8.78
N LEU A 38 9.26 -18.57 -8.62
CA LEU A 38 10.49 -19.27 -8.99
C LEU A 38 10.79 -19.08 -10.46
N ALA A 39 11.96 -18.53 -10.78
CA ALA A 39 12.35 -18.15 -12.15
C ALA A 39 12.29 -19.32 -13.14
N SER A 40 12.59 -20.53 -12.68
CA SER A 40 12.54 -21.75 -13.50
C SER A 40 11.15 -22.37 -13.65
N SER A 41 10.13 -21.90 -12.90
CA SER A 41 8.76 -22.46 -12.96
C SER A 41 7.96 -21.86 -14.10
N GLN A 42 7.55 -22.70 -15.06
CA GLN A 42 6.73 -22.31 -16.22
C GLN A 42 5.53 -23.22 -16.45
N ASP A 43 5.12 -23.97 -15.48
CA ASP A 43 3.97 -24.88 -15.57
C ASP A 43 2.62 -24.14 -15.65
N GLY A 44 1.56 -24.86 -16.02
CA GLY A 44 0.22 -24.30 -16.25
C GLY A 44 -0.34 -23.54 -15.04
N PRO A 45 -0.29 -24.08 -13.81
CA PRO A 45 -0.75 -23.38 -12.60
C PRO A 45 0.00 -22.05 -12.36
N ILE A 46 1.31 -22.02 -12.50
CA ILE A 46 2.12 -20.80 -12.33
C ILE A 46 1.76 -19.78 -13.39
N ARG A 47 1.59 -20.16 -14.66
CA ARG A 47 1.13 -19.26 -15.72
C ARG A 47 -0.23 -18.64 -15.42
N THR A 48 -1.13 -19.39 -14.82
CA THR A 48 -2.45 -18.88 -14.41
C THR A 48 -2.30 -17.82 -13.32
N ILE A 49 -1.48 -18.08 -12.30
CA ILE A 49 -1.21 -17.12 -11.22
C ILE A 49 -0.57 -15.83 -11.76
N ILE A 50 0.42 -15.95 -12.66
CA ILE A 50 1.06 -14.79 -13.32
C ILE A 50 0.04 -13.98 -14.12
N ARG A 51 -0.89 -14.64 -14.81
CA ARG A 51 -1.95 -13.95 -15.55
C ARG A 51 -2.88 -13.18 -14.62
N GLU A 52 -3.29 -13.76 -13.51
CA GLU A 52 -4.10 -13.05 -12.51
C GLU A 52 -3.32 -11.87 -11.89
N ALA A 53 -2.05 -12.07 -11.54
CA ALA A 53 -1.22 -10.99 -11.04
C ALA A 53 -1.12 -9.80 -12.00
N LYS A 54 -0.99 -10.06 -13.31
CA LYS A 54 -1.00 -9.01 -14.34
C LYS A 54 -2.33 -8.29 -14.45
N LYS A 55 -3.46 -8.99 -14.32
CA LYS A 55 -4.79 -8.35 -14.31
C LYS A 55 -4.99 -7.40 -13.13
N HIS A 56 -4.43 -7.74 -11.98
CA HIS A 56 -4.49 -6.94 -10.77
C HIS A 56 -3.33 -5.96 -10.62
N ASP A 57 -2.55 -5.78 -11.68
CA ASP A 57 -1.38 -4.90 -11.69
C ASP A 57 -0.39 -5.16 -10.53
N THR A 58 -0.27 -6.42 -10.10
CA THR A 58 0.63 -6.85 -9.02
C THR A 58 2.08 -6.85 -9.50
N ILE A 59 3.01 -6.43 -8.64
CA ILE A 59 4.45 -6.50 -8.91
C ILE A 59 4.89 -7.97 -8.91
N ILE A 60 5.46 -8.44 -10.03
CA ILE A 60 5.96 -9.81 -10.16
C ILE A 60 7.48 -9.82 -10.08
N ASN A 61 8.02 -10.53 -9.09
CA ASN A 61 9.45 -10.75 -8.91
C ASN A 61 9.79 -12.20 -9.24
N TYR A 62 10.62 -12.42 -10.25
CA TYR A 62 11.18 -13.73 -10.55
C TYR A 62 12.44 -13.90 -9.70
N VAL A 63 12.47 -14.96 -8.89
CA VAL A 63 13.50 -15.19 -7.89
C VAL A 63 14.02 -16.63 -7.93
N GLU A 64 15.21 -16.84 -7.40
CA GLU A 64 15.77 -18.18 -7.20
C GLU A 64 15.12 -18.87 -6.00
N LYS A 65 15.32 -20.19 -5.91
CA LYS A 65 14.67 -21.03 -4.88
C LYS A 65 15.05 -20.58 -3.47
N GLU A 66 16.31 -20.24 -3.25
CA GLU A 66 16.85 -19.79 -1.98
C GLU A 66 16.08 -18.58 -1.43
N ARG A 67 15.72 -17.66 -2.33
CA ARG A 67 14.91 -16.47 -1.94
C ARG A 67 13.49 -16.83 -1.53
N LEU A 68 12.89 -17.83 -2.17
CA LEU A 68 11.57 -18.33 -1.74
C LEU A 68 11.67 -19.08 -0.41
N ASP A 69 12.71 -19.86 -0.20
CA ASP A 69 12.96 -20.57 1.05
C ASP A 69 13.15 -19.57 2.23
N GLU A 70 13.84 -18.45 2.00
CA GLU A 70 13.98 -17.36 2.98
C GLU A 70 12.66 -16.66 3.33
N LEU A 71 11.81 -16.45 2.34
CA LEU A 71 10.51 -15.78 2.52
C LEU A 71 9.45 -16.69 3.10
N SER A 72 9.64 -18.00 2.97
CA SER A 72 8.68 -19.03 3.37
C SER A 72 8.69 -19.24 4.88
N THR A 73 7.52 -19.30 5.48
CA THR A 73 7.34 -19.66 6.90
C THR A 73 7.06 -21.15 7.07
N THR A 74 6.51 -21.80 6.05
CA THR A 74 6.08 -23.21 6.13
C THR A 74 6.98 -24.17 5.36
N GLY A 75 7.86 -23.66 4.49
CA GLY A 75 8.67 -24.46 3.56
C GLY A 75 7.85 -25.09 2.42
N LYS A 76 6.56 -24.77 2.28
CA LYS A 76 5.66 -25.38 1.29
C LYS A 76 5.21 -24.42 0.20
N HIS A 77 6.10 -23.53 -0.21
CA HIS A 77 5.77 -22.45 -1.17
C HIS A 77 5.45 -22.91 -2.59
N GLN A 78 5.80 -24.13 -2.99
CA GLN A 78 5.50 -24.69 -4.32
C GLN A 78 5.91 -23.78 -5.51
N GLY A 79 6.98 -23.00 -5.34
CA GLY A 79 7.51 -22.09 -6.34
C GLY A 79 6.80 -20.73 -6.42
N VAL A 80 5.91 -20.40 -5.47
CA VAL A 80 5.22 -19.11 -5.46
C VAL A 80 4.85 -18.66 -4.05
N ILE A 81 5.06 -17.37 -3.79
CA ILE A 81 4.65 -16.68 -2.56
C ILE A 81 4.03 -15.32 -2.94
N ALA A 82 2.92 -14.96 -2.33
CA ALA A 82 2.29 -13.66 -2.48
C ALA A 82 2.38 -12.84 -1.19
N GLN A 83 2.78 -11.59 -1.29
CA GLN A 83 2.66 -10.63 -0.21
C GLN A 83 1.31 -9.93 -0.33
N VAL A 84 0.44 -10.16 0.64
CA VAL A 84 -0.92 -9.64 0.68
C VAL A 84 -1.00 -8.49 1.68
N ALA A 85 -1.64 -7.39 1.29
CA ALA A 85 -1.85 -6.25 2.16
C ALA A 85 -2.78 -6.60 3.32
N SER A 86 -2.48 -6.07 4.52
CA SER A 86 -3.32 -6.21 5.70
C SER A 86 -4.54 -5.29 5.67
N TYR A 87 -4.50 -4.24 4.84
CA TYR A 87 -5.54 -3.24 4.66
C TYR A 87 -5.78 -2.97 3.18
N SER A 88 -7.01 -2.64 2.83
CA SER A 88 -7.35 -2.20 1.49
C SER A 88 -6.80 -0.80 1.22
N TYR A 89 -6.30 -0.58 -0.01
CA TYR A 89 -5.98 0.76 -0.47
C TYR A 89 -7.25 1.50 -0.90
N ALA A 90 -7.27 2.79 -0.63
CA ALA A 90 -8.28 3.71 -1.13
C ALA A 90 -7.92 4.23 -2.53
N ALA A 91 -8.87 4.80 -3.24
CA ALA A 91 -8.60 5.63 -4.41
C ALA A 91 -8.17 7.05 -3.98
N VAL A 92 -7.48 7.78 -4.86
CA VAL A 92 -7.12 9.19 -4.60
C VAL A 92 -8.38 10.03 -4.46
N GLU A 93 -9.41 9.72 -5.22
CA GLU A 93 -10.74 10.34 -5.19
C GLU A 93 -11.41 10.21 -3.82
N ASP A 94 -11.25 9.07 -3.14
CA ASP A 94 -11.81 8.87 -1.79
C ASP A 94 -11.15 9.80 -0.76
N ILE A 95 -9.85 10.08 -0.92
CA ILE A 95 -9.13 11.04 -0.08
C ILE A 95 -9.68 12.47 -0.29
N LEU A 96 -9.94 12.85 -1.53
CA LEU A 96 -10.50 14.15 -1.87
C LEU A 96 -11.95 14.30 -1.38
N ALA A 97 -12.77 13.27 -1.59
CA ALA A 97 -14.16 13.23 -1.11
C ALA A 97 -14.23 13.40 0.40
N ARG A 98 -13.29 12.81 1.14
CA ARG A 98 -13.22 12.97 2.60
C ARG A 98 -12.96 14.42 3.04
N ALA A 99 -12.13 15.17 2.31
CA ALA A 99 -11.91 16.58 2.58
C ALA A 99 -13.19 17.40 2.31
N GLU A 100 -13.87 17.10 1.20
CA GLU A 100 -15.14 17.74 0.83
C GLU A 100 -16.24 17.46 1.87
N GLU A 101 -16.41 16.20 2.31
CA GLU A 101 -17.36 15.81 3.35
C GLU A 101 -17.16 16.54 4.67
N LYS A 102 -15.91 16.86 5.02
CA LYS A 102 -15.57 17.64 6.20
C LYS A 102 -15.69 19.15 6.00
N GLY A 103 -15.84 19.60 4.77
CA GLY A 103 -15.81 21.03 4.43
C GLY A 103 -14.44 21.67 4.66
N GLU A 104 -13.38 20.89 4.55
CA GLU A 104 -11.98 21.31 4.83
C GLU A 104 -11.18 21.36 3.52
N PRO A 105 -10.21 22.28 3.40
CA PRO A 105 -9.24 22.24 2.30
C PRO A 105 -8.45 20.91 2.36
N PRO A 106 -8.24 20.21 1.23
CA PRO A 106 -7.47 18.98 1.21
C PRO A 106 -6.07 19.14 1.81
N PHE A 107 -5.74 18.29 2.77
CA PHE A 107 -4.38 18.11 3.26
C PHE A 107 -3.96 16.66 3.05
N ILE A 108 -2.98 16.42 2.18
CA ILE A 108 -2.59 15.10 1.70
C ILE A 108 -1.08 14.93 1.83
N LEU A 109 -0.62 13.77 2.32
CA LEU A 109 0.78 13.42 2.29
C LEU A 109 1.08 12.56 1.06
N LEU A 110 2.18 12.88 0.37
CA LEU A 110 2.73 12.05 -0.71
C LEU A 110 4.10 11.56 -0.28
N LEU A 111 4.31 10.25 -0.29
CA LEU A 111 5.52 9.62 0.19
C LEU A 111 6.30 9.04 -0.98
N ASP A 112 7.58 9.39 -1.13
CA ASP A 112 8.46 8.83 -2.16
C ASP A 112 9.62 8.07 -1.51
N GLY A 113 9.80 6.81 -1.87
CA GLY A 113 10.91 6.00 -1.39
C GLY A 113 10.82 5.54 0.07
N ILE A 114 9.64 5.54 0.68
CA ILE A 114 9.47 5.05 2.06
C ILE A 114 9.31 3.52 2.04
N GLU A 115 10.42 2.82 2.29
CA GLU A 115 10.50 1.35 2.20
C GLU A 115 10.48 0.65 3.56
N ASP A 116 10.76 1.38 4.65
CA ASP A 116 10.69 0.84 6.01
C ASP A 116 9.24 0.87 6.55
N PRO A 117 8.68 -0.29 6.97
CA PRO A 117 7.33 -0.37 7.51
C PRO A 117 7.15 0.42 8.82
N HIS A 118 8.20 0.59 9.63
CA HIS A 118 8.14 1.38 10.85
C HIS A 118 7.99 2.87 10.52
N ASN A 119 8.74 3.35 9.53
CA ASN A 119 8.65 4.73 9.06
C ASN A 119 7.26 5.01 8.46
N LEU A 120 6.75 4.14 7.58
CA LEU A 120 5.42 4.30 7.00
C LEU A 120 4.34 4.36 8.09
N GLY A 121 4.36 3.43 9.04
CA GLY A 121 3.38 3.42 10.14
C GLY A 121 3.45 4.67 11.00
N ALA A 122 4.66 5.16 11.34
CA ALA A 122 4.85 6.38 12.10
C ALA A 122 4.35 7.62 11.34
N ILE A 123 4.59 7.70 10.03
CA ILE A 123 4.10 8.80 9.18
C ILE A 123 2.57 8.79 9.13
N ILE A 124 1.93 7.63 8.91
CA ILE A 124 0.47 7.52 8.88
C ILE A 124 -0.13 7.95 10.23
N ARG A 125 0.47 7.54 11.34
CA ARG A 125 0.02 7.96 12.67
C ARG A 125 0.11 9.47 12.85
N THR A 126 1.21 10.08 12.44
CA THR A 126 1.40 11.53 12.51
C THR A 126 0.44 12.26 11.58
N ALA A 127 0.26 11.77 10.37
CA ALA A 127 -0.70 12.31 9.39
C ALA A 127 -2.13 12.32 9.95
N ASN A 128 -2.54 11.23 10.61
CA ASN A 128 -3.85 11.15 11.27
C ASN A 128 -4.00 12.21 12.36
N LEU A 129 -3.00 12.37 13.23
CA LEU A 129 -3.00 13.36 14.31
C LEU A 129 -2.97 14.80 13.78
N ALA A 130 -2.29 15.04 12.66
CA ALA A 130 -2.24 16.34 12.00
C ALA A 130 -3.50 16.68 11.20
N GLY A 131 -4.49 15.78 11.14
CA GLY A 131 -5.73 16.00 10.40
C GLY A 131 -5.60 15.81 8.88
N ALA A 132 -4.58 15.11 8.40
CA ALA A 132 -4.47 14.81 6.98
C ALA A 132 -5.63 13.94 6.50
N HIS A 133 -6.12 14.22 5.29
CA HIS A 133 -7.24 13.51 4.69
C HIS A 133 -6.86 12.15 4.13
N GLY A 134 -5.57 11.97 3.82
CA GLY A 134 -5.03 10.69 3.37
C GLY A 134 -3.55 10.75 3.06
N VAL A 135 -3.01 9.58 2.73
CA VAL A 135 -1.60 9.37 2.36
C VAL A 135 -1.55 8.70 1.01
N ILE A 136 -0.67 9.15 0.12
CA ILE A 136 -0.45 8.57 -1.20
C ILE A 136 0.95 7.98 -1.24
N VAL A 137 1.06 6.72 -1.64
CA VAL A 137 2.32 5.99 -1.79
C VAL A 137 2.49 5.50 -3.23
N PRO A 138 3.72 5.42 -3.76
CA PRO A 138 3.93 4.83 -5.06
C PRO A 138 3.83 3.30 -4.99
N LYS A 139 3.55 2.69 -6.14
CA LYS A 139 3.52 1.24 -6.29
C LYS A 139 4.91 0.60 -6.13
N HIS A 140 5.94 1.29 -6.63
CA HIS A 140 7.33 0.85 -6.58
C HIS A 140 8.12 1.66 -5.57
N ARG A 141 9.19 1.09 -5.01
CA ARG A 141 10.04 1.73 -4.00
C ARG A 141 9.25 2.22 -2.78
N ALA A 142 8.27 1.44 -2.37
CA ALA A 142 7.50 1.69 -1.15
C ALA A 142 7.14 0.36 -0.48
N VAL A 143 7.04 0.38 0.83
CA VAL A 143 6.49 -0.75 1.58
C VAL A 143 4.97 -0.76 1.44
N GLY A 144 4.38 -1.96 1.35
CA GLY A 144 2.92 -2.14 1.36
C GLY A 144 2.32 -2.01 2.76
N LEU A 145 0.98 -2.05 2.83
CA LEU A 145 0.23 -2.01 4.10
C LEU A 145 0.30 -3.37 4.82
N THR A 146 1.47 -3.67 5.35
CA THR A 146 1.77 -4.92 6.07
C THR A 146 1.25 -4.90 7.50
N ALA A 147 1.24 -6.07 8.16
CA ALA A 147 0.90 -6.17 9.59
C ALA A 147 1.82 -5.29 10.47
N THR A 148 3.09 -5.12 10.10
CA THR A 148 4.02 -4.23 10.80
C THR A 148 3.59 -2.77 10.67
N VAL A 149 3.19 -2.31 9.47
CA VAL A 149 2.64 -0.96 9.25
C VAL A 149 1.37 -0.76 10.07
N ALA A 150 0.47 -1.74 10.08
CA ALA A 150 -0.75 -1.71 10.89
C ALA A 150 -0.43 -1.52 12.38
N LYS A 151 0.51 -2.30 12.90
CA LYS A 151 0.94 -2.22 14.31
C LYS A 151 1.60 -0.88 14.63
N THR A 152 2.51 -0.40 13.80
CA THR A 152 3.28 0.83 14.05
C THR A 152 2.47 2.10 13.82
N SER A 153 1.40 2.03 13.02
CA SER A 153 0.43 3.12 12.88
C SER A 153 -0.49 3.29 14.10
N ALA A 154 -0.44 2.36 15.06
CA ALA A 154 -1.26 2.40 16.29
C ALA A 154 -2.76 2.63 16.01
N GLY A 155 -3.30 1.96 15.00
CA GLY A 155 -4.71 2.03 14.60
C GLY A 155 -5.05 3.19 13.65
N ALA A 156 -4.11 4.07 13.32
CA ALA A 156 -4.36 5.20 12.43
C ALA A 156 -4.81 4.78 11.01
N LEU A 157 -4.41 3.58 10.54
CA LEU A 157 -4.86 3.03 9.27
C LEU A 157 -6.38 2.84 9.16
N ASN A 158 -7.08 2.69 10.28
CA ASN A 158 -8.56 2.60 10.30
C ASN A 158 -9.22 3.95 10.00
N TYR A 159 -8.48 5.04 10.14
CA TYR A 159 -9.00 6.40 10.05
C TYR A 159 -8.34 7.23 8.94
N THR A 160 -7.18 6.83 8.46
CA THR A 160 -6.42 7.56 7.43
C THR A 160 -6.31 6.69 6.19
N PRO A 161 -7.08 6.97 5.12
CA PRO A 161 -7.00 6.21 3.89
C PRO A 161 -5.62 6.36 3.25
N VAL A 162 -5.13 5.26 2.71
CA VAL A 162 -3.86 5.22 1.97
C VAL A 162 -4.17 4.83 0.53
N ALA A 163 -3.80 5.67 -0.42
CA ALA A 163 -3.90 5.37 -1.85
C ALA A 163 -2.56 4.91 -2.40
N LYS A 164 -2.59 3.94 -3.31
CA LYS A 164 -1.40 3.45 -4.00
C LYS A 164 -1.48 3.79 -5.49
N VAL A 165 -0.48 4.52 -5.99
CA VAL A 165 -0.46 5.04 -7.36
C VAL A 165 0.74 4.53 -8.15
N THR A 166 0.58 4.38 -9.45
CA THR A 166 1.66 3.92 -10.34
C THR A 166 2.72 4.99 -10.54
N ASN A 167 2.31 6.27 -10.62
CA ASN A 167 3.18 7.40 -10.89
C ASN A 167 2.83 8.60 -10.00
N LEU A 168 3.70 8.90 -9.03
CA LEU A 168 3.51 10.04 -8.11
C LEU A 168 3.49 11.37 -8.84
N VAL A 169 4.37 11.60 -9.82
CA VAL A 169 4.45 12.86 -10.55
C VAL A 169 3.15 13.11 -11.32
N GLN A 170 2.66 12.11 -12.04
CA GLN A 170 1.38 12.23 -12.76
C GLN A 170 0.21 12.47 -11.80
N THR A 171 0.23 11.84 -10.63
CA THR A 171 -0.78 12.09 -9.59
C THR A 171 -0.70 13.52 -9.06
N MET A 172 0.51 14.04 -8.85
CA MET A 172 0.70 15.45 -8.44
C MET A 172 0.16 16.41 -9.49
N GLU A 173 0.44 16.17 -10.78
CA GLU A 173 -0.10 17.02 -11.86
C GLU A 173 -1.64 17.03 -11.86
N MET A 174 -2.27 15.87 -11.76
CA MET A 174 -3.72 15.75 -11.65
C MET A 174 -4.29 16.51 -10.43
N LEU A 175 -3.60 16.42 -9.29
CA LEU A 175 -4.01 17.14 -8.07
C LEU A 175 -3.79 18.66 -8.18
N LYS A 176 -2.75 19.12 -8.89
CA LYS A 176 -2.55 20.55 -9.21
C LYS A 176 -3.69 21.12 -10.05
N GLU A 177 -4.17 20.36 -11.04
CA GLU A 177 -5.35 20.76 -11.84
C GLU A 177 -6.61 20.93 -10.98
N LYS A 178 -6.68 20.26 -9.83
CA LYS A 178 -7.74 20.41 -8.82
C LYS A 178 -7.47 21.51 -7.79
N GLY A 179 -6.43 22.32 -7.99
CA GLY A 179 -6.09 23.44 -7.13
C GLY A 179 -5.26 23.10 -5.88
N ILE A 180 -4.73 21.89 -5.78
CA ILE A 180 -3.84 21.50 -4.69
C ILE A 180 -2.41 21.87 -5.06
N TRP A 181 -1.73 22.64 -4.21
CA TRP A 181 -0.34 22.98 -4.38
C TRP A 181 0.55 22.17 -3.45
N PHE A 182 1.85 22.07 -3.75
CA PHE A 182 2.75 21.14 -3.09
C PHE A 182 3.92 21.83 -2.40
N VAL A 183 4.25 21.27 -1.23
CA VAL A 183 5.48 21.57 -0.51
C VAL A 183 6.28 20.29 -0.35
N CYS A 184 7.57 20.33 -0.67
CA CYS A 184 8.48 19.21 -0.49
C CYS A 184 9.35 19.44 0.75
N ALA A 185 9.45 18.43 1.60
CA ALA A 185 10.39 18.45 2.70
C ALA A 185 11.80 18.22 2.16
N ASP A 186 12.70 19.17 2.40
CA ASP A 186 14.11 19.14 1.96
C ASP A 186 15.00 19.80 3.01
N MET A 187 16.23 19.28 3.19
CA MET A 187 17.18 19.81 4.16
C MET A 187 17.69 21.23 3.81
N ASN A 188 17.65 21.60 2.53
CA ASN A 188 18.07 22.91 2.04
C ASN A 188 16.87 23.85 1.82
N GLY A 189 15.66 23.43 2.23
CA GLY A 189 14.44 24.21 2.09
C GLY A 189 14.30 25.34 3.12
N GLN A 190 13.23 26.10 2.99
CA GLN A 190 12.83 27.09 3.99
C GLN A 190 12.21 26.38 5.21
N ARG A 191 12.31 27.02 6.37
CA ARG A 191 11.66 26.47 7.57
C ARG A 191 10.14 26.49 7.41
N MET A 192 9.48 25.42 7.83
CA MET A 192 8.02 25.27 7.74
C MET A 192 7.24 26.46 8.31
N TYR A 193 7.74 27.07 9.38
CA TYR A 193 7.09 28.20 10.04
C TYR A 193 7.17 29.52 9.26
N ASP A 194 8.03 29.60 8.25
CA ASP A 194 8.19 30.76 7.38
C ASP A 194 7.36 30.63 6.09
N LEU A 195 6.60 29.55 5.93
CA LEU A 195 5.76 29.26 4.77
C LEU A 195 4.27 29.49 5.09
N ASP A 196 3.53 29.99 4.10
CA ASP A 196 2.08 29.98 4.17
C ASP A 196 1.56 28.60 3.74
N LEU A 197 1.18 27.78 4.70
CA LEU A 197 0.68 26.42 4.50
C LEU A 197 -0.87 26.35 4.59
N LYS A 198 -1.56 27.45 4.38
CA LYS A 198 -3.02 27.50 4.38
C LYS A 198 -3.59 27.04 3.04
N GLY A 199 -4.80 26.47 3.09
CA GLY A 199 -5.52 26.03 1.89
C GLY A 199 -5.22 24.59 1.47
N PRO A 200 -5.58 24.22 0.22
CA PRO A 200 -5.39 22.88 -0.32
C PRO A 200 -3.92 22.57 -0.51
N ILE A 201 -3.39 21.61 0.23
CA ILE A 201 -1.94 21.35 0.24
C ILE A 201 -1.60 19.86 0.17
N GLY A 202 -0.58 19.52 -0.62
CA GLY A 202 0.11 18.25 -0.60
C GLY A 202 1.51 18.40 -0.02
N LEU A 203 1.82 17.65 1.04
CA LEU A 203 3.16 17.58 1.61
C LEU A 203 3.88 16.35 1.07
N VAL A 204 4.98 16.58 0.36
CA VAL A 204 5.83 15.52 -0.18
C VAL A 204 6.96 15.23 0.79
N ILE A 205 7.09 13.96 1.18
CA ILE A 205 8.16 13.46 2.05
C ILE A 205 8.87 12.35 1.30
N GLY A 206 10.16 12.50 1.12
CA GLY A 206 11.03 11.52 0.47
C GLY A 206 12.07 10.93 1.43
N ASN A 207 12.80 9.94 0.93
CA ASN A 207 13.96 9.36 1.58
C ASN A 207 15.23 9.87 0.91
#